data_4fb3458246a10d70fe3b7fa48ff24e1f
#
_entry.id   4fb3458246a10d70fe3b7fa48ff24e1f
#
_cell.length_a   1.000
_cell.length_b   1.000
_cell.length_c   1.000
_cell.angle_alpha   90.00
_cell.angle_beta   90.00
_cell.angle_gamma   90.00
#
_symmetry.space_group_name_H-M   'P 1'
#
loop_
_entity.id
_entity.type
_entity.pdbx_description
1 polymer ?
#
loop_
_entity_poly.entity_id
_entity_poly.type
_entity_poly.pdbx_seq_one_letter_code
_entity_poly.pdbx_strand_id
1 'polypeptide(L)' 'MAELVTIAEFDNVNDAYVLKSRLEAEGIHTFLQNENMNTILSAFAFTGVKVQVSLHDSFRAMDILYE' A
#
# COMPACT_ATOMS: atom_id res chain seq x y z
N MET A 1 -16.83 -5.70 -8.95
CA MET A 1 -15.78 -4.76 -8.59
C MET A 1 -14.98 -5.28 -7.41
N ALA A 2 -13.67 -5.20 -7.51
CA ALA A 2 -12.83 -5.71 -6.43
C ALA A 2 -12.82 -4.72 -5.27
N GLU A 3 -12.94 -5.25 -4.08
CA GLU A 3 -12.79 -4.46 -2.87
C GLU A 3 -11.31 -4.36 -2.53
N LEU A 4 -10.86 -3.16 -2.17
CA LEU A 4 -9.47 -2.95 -1.79
C LEU A 4 -9.32 -3.05 -0.28
N VAL A 5 -8.28 -3.73 0.15
CA VAL A 5 -7.97 -3.85 1.57
C VAL A 5 -6.54 -3.39 1.80
N THR A 6 -6.32 -2.77 2.94
CA THR A 6 -4.98 -2.29 3.32
C THR A 6 -4.23 -3.43 3.97
N ILE A 7 -3.06 -3.75 3.43
CA ILE A 7 -2.24 -4.83 3.97
C ILE A 7 -1.02 -4.32 4.73
N ALA A 8 -0.64 -3.07 4.52
CA ALA A 8 0.52 -2.49 5.19
C ALA A 8 0.44 -0.98 5.14
N GLU A 9 1.10 -0.32 6.09
CA GLU A 9 1.21 1.13 6.12
C GLU A 9 2.66 1.47 6.42
N PHE A 10 3.15 2.52 5.76
CA PHE A 10 4.52 2.98 5.92
C PHE A 10 4.55 4.47 6.13
N ASP A 11 5.51 4.94 6.91
CA ASP A 11 5.75 6.37 7.09
C ASP A 11 6.44 6.99 5.88
N ASN A 12 7.11 6.16 5.10
CA ASN A 12 7.95 6.60 4.01
C ASN A 12 7.41 6.02 2.71
N VAL A 13 7.16 6.89 1.74
CA VAL A 13 6.62 6.46 0.46
C VAL A 13 7.58 5.51 -0.27
N ASN A 14 8.88 5.68 -0.07
CA ASN A 14 9.85 4.80 -0.73
C ASN A 14 9.71 3.37 -0.27
N ASP A 15 9.46 3.17 1.04
CA ASP A 15 9.23 1.83 1.57
C ASP A 15 7.97 1.21 0.99
N ALA A 16 6.93 2.04 0.81
CA ALA A 16 5.70 1.57 0.22
C ALA A 16 5.91 1.14 -1.23
N TYR A 17 6.72 1.90 -1.97
CA TYR A 17 7.02 1.54 -3.36
C TYR A 17 7.83 0.26 -3.46
N VAL A 18 8.71 0.01 -2.51
CA VAL A 18 9.47 -1.24 -2.50
C VAL A 18 8.52 -2.43 -2.38
N LEU A 19 7.58 -2.35 -1.45
CA LEU A 19 6.60 -3.42 -1.28
C LEU A 19 5.70 -3.53 -2.52
N LYS A 20 5.26 -2.40 -3.05
CA LYS A 20 4.42 -2.40 -4.25
C LYS A 20 5.13 -3.10 -5.39
N SER A 21 6.40 -2.77 -5.62
CA SER A 21 7.17 -3.38 -6.71
C SER A 21 7.28 -4.89 -6.52
N ARG A 22 7.50 -5.32 -5.28
CA ARG A 22 7.61 -6.73 -4.99
C ARG A 22 6.30 -7.47 -5.27
N LEU A 23 5.19 -6.89 -4.84
CA LEU A 23 3.89 -7.51 -5.05
C LEU A 23 3.54 -7.56 -6.53
N GLU A 24 3.83 -6.49 -7.26
CA GLU A 24 3.53 -6.47 -8.68
C GLU A 24 4.41 -7.43 -9.46
N ALA A 25 5.63 -7.65 -9.00
CA ALA A 25 6.50 -8.66 -9.60
C ALA A 25 5.92 -10.07 -9.45
N GLU A 26 5.08 -10.26 -8.44
CA GLU A 26 4.38 -11.53 -8.22
C GLU A 26 3.01 -11.58 -8.90
N GLY A 27 2.69 -10.57 -9.68
CA GLY A 27 1.43 -10.54 -10.41
C GLY A 27 0.26 -9.98 -9.63
N ILE A 28 0.52 -9.32 -8.52
CA ILE A 28 -0.54 -8.76 -7.68
C ILE A 28 -0.64 -7.26 -7.93
N HIS A 29 -1.79 -6.82 -8.43
CA HIS A 29 -2.06 -5.39 -8.61
C HIS A 29 -2.07 -4.71 -7.25
N THR A 30 -1.29 -3.64 -7.11
CA THR A 30 -1.10 -2.98 -5.83
C THR A 30 -1.33 -1.48 -5.98
N PHE A 31 -2.04 -0.91 -5.02
CA PHE A 31 -2.40 0.50 -5.03
C PHE A 31 -1.83 1.17 -3.79
N LEU A 32 -1.35 2.39 -3.95
CA LEU A 32 -0.88 3.20 -2.84
C LEU A 32 -1.89 4.29 -2.56
N GLN A 33 -2.25 4.44 -1.30
CA GLN A 33 -3.19 5.45 -0.86
C GLN A 33 -2.49 6.37 0.11
N ASN A 34 -2.31 7.63 -0.27
CA ASN A 34 -1.72 8.64 0.59
C ASN A 34 -2.83 9.49 1.18
N GLU A 35 -2.93 9.52 2.49
CA GLU A 35 -3.91 10.36 3.13
C GLU A 35 -3.35 11.78 3.28
N ASN A 36 -4.25 12.76 3.18
CA ASN A 36 -3.93 14.16 3.43
C ASN A 36 -2.93 14.77 2.45
N MET A 37 -2.79 14.17 1.29
CA MET A 37 -1.85 14.68 0.29
C MET A 37 -2.26 16.02 -0.28
N ASN A 38 -3.52 16.38 -0.17
CA ASN A 38 -4.06 17.56 -0.85
C ASN A 38 -4.23 18.74 0.08
N THR A 39 -3.67 18.70 1.27
CA THR A 39 -3.80 19.81 2.21
C THR A 39 -2.43 20.31 2.62
N ILE A 40 -2.40 21.58 3.00
CA ILE A 40 -1.17 22.18 3.51
C ILE A 40 -0.71 21.44 4.76
N LEU A 41 -1.67 21.01 5.57
CA LEU A 41 -1.35 20.31 6.80
C LEU A 41 -0.67 18.97 6.57
N SER A 42 -0.86 18.39 5.40
CA SER A 42 -0.25 17.09 5.11
C SER A 42 1.27 17.17 5.13
N ALA A 43 1.84 18.37 4.90
CA ALA A 43 3.28 18.53 4.95
C ALA A 43 3.82 18.35 6.36
N PHE A 44 2.97 18.57 7.37
CA PHE A 44 3.37 18.48 8.77
C PHE A 44 2.73 17.29 9.48
N ALA A 45 1.67 16.77 8.90
CA ALA A 45 0.90 15.71 9.53
C ALA A 45 0.80 14.50 8.61
N PHE A 46 1.88 14.19 7.93
CA PHE A 46 1.93 13.02 7.06
C PHE A 46 1.72 11.77 7.92
N THR A 47 0.65 11.06 7.68
CA THR A 47 0.28 9.91 8.49
C THR A 47 0.63 8.59 7.84
N GLY A 48 1.14 8.63 6.63
CA GLY A 48 1.62 7.42 6.02
C GLY A 48 0.99 7.09 4.69
N VAL A 49 1.54 6.06 4.09
CA VAL A 49 1.07 5.51 2.82
C VAL A 49 0.49 4.15 3.10
N LYS A 50 -0.74 3.91 2.64
CA LYS A 50 -1.38 2.61 2.76
C LYS A 50 -1.14 1.82 1.50
N VAL A 51 -0.70 0.58 1.66
CA VAL A 51 -0.53 -0.34 0.53
C VAL A 51 -1.76 -1.23 0.48
N GLN A 52 -2.46 -1.18 -0.65
CA GLN A 52 -3.74 -1.85 -0.80
C GLN A 52 -3.74 -2.81 -1.97
N VAL A 53 -4.40 -3.93 -1.80
CA VAL A 53 -4.60 -4.91 -2.86
C VAL A 53 -6.08 -5.30 -2.85
N SER A 54 -6.53 -5.99 -3.90
CA SER A 54 -7.90 -6.49 -3.89
C SER A 54 -8.04 -7.56 -2.81
N LEU A 55 -9.25 -7.68 -2.28
CA LEU A 55 -9.53 -8.71 -1.29
C LEU A 55 -9.16 -10.08 -1.82
N HIS A 56 -9.41 -10.32 -3.09
CA HIS A 56 -9.11 -11.59 -3.74
C HIS A 56 -7.62 -11.93 -3.63
N ASP A 57 -6.75 -10.93 -3.71
CA ASP A 57 -5.30 -11.14 -3.68
C ASP A 57 -4.71 -10.98 -2.28
N SER A 58 -5.52 -10.64 -1.30
CA SER A 58 -5.00 -10.24 0.01
C SER A 58 -4.24 -11.36 0.71
N PHE A 59 -4.73 -12.60 0.62
CA PHE A 59 -4.04 -13.73 1.28
C PHE A 59 -2.67 -13.97 0.67
N ARG A 60 -2.60 -13.92 -0.65
CA ARG A 60 -1.34 -14.11 -1.34
C ARG A 60 -0.38 -12.97 -1.05
N ALA A 61 -0.90 -11.75 -0.99
CA ALA A 61 -0.09 -10.58 -0.68
C ALA A 61 0.48 -10.68 0.74
N MET A 62 -0.33 -11.14 1.68
CA MET A 62 0.13 -11.32 3.06
C MET A 62 1.21 -12.39 3.16
N ASP A 63 1.09 -13.45 2.39
CA ASP A 63 2.14 -14.48 2.35
C ASP A 63 3.47 -13.89 1.91
N ILE A 64 3.44 -13.02 0.91
CA ILE A 64 4.64 -12.36 0.41
C ILE A 64 5.20 -11.41 1.47
N LEU A 65 4.32 -10.67 2.12
CA LEU A 65 4.72 -9.69 3.12
C LEU A 65 5.42 -10.32 4.30
N TYR A 66 4.98 -11.50 4.71
CA TYR A 66 5.53 -12.19 5.89
C TYR A 66 6.48 -13.31 5.54
N GLU A 67 6.93 -13.33 4.34
CA GLU A 67 7.87 -14.32 3.85
C GLU A 67 9.21 -14.26 4.57
#